data_b1f5b3aed498b9eb16b44a7cca87c1fe
#
_entry.id   b1f5b3aed498b9eb16b44a7cca87c1fe
#
_cell.length_a   1.000
_cell.length_b   1.000
_cell.length_c   1.000
_cell.angle_alpha   90.00
_cell.angle_beta   90.00
_cell.angle_gamma   90.00
#
_symmetry.space_group_name_H-M   'P 1'
#
loop_
_entity.id
_entity.type
_entity.pdbx_description
1 polymer ?
#
loop_
_entity_poly.entity_id
_entity_poly.type
_entity_poly.pdbx_seq_one_letter_code
_entity_poly.pdbx_strand_id
1 'polypeptide(L)'
;MRNPIHVLKSLEEKASVSNNKYERLYRNLYNPEFYLLAYANIAKSQGSMTQGVDGQTLDNMSLPRINRIIESIRNRTYQPKPAKRKYIPKKNGKLRPLGITSTDDKLVQEVVRMILEAIYEPTFSNNSHGFRPKRSCHTALTQVKKNFTGVTWIVERDIKACFDNFDHHVLVELLRKRISDEAFIGLIWKFLKAGYMEQWQYNCTYSGVPQGSGISPICANIYLSELDNYMQEYKEKYDCEPERRRTTREYERASRRYRKARKALMGAEKSTPELVKEFKDSRRKKMNQHYYNPFEEGFKKIQYNRYADDFVIGVIGSKKDAEKIKEDVKIFLQEKLHLEMSEEKTKVTHSSKPVRYLGYDFKVIHSKNMKRCKNGDMKRVWYGKVFLYMPKEKWIKKAMERGAIQVKRNNDTGKEMWRPMPRKDLMNRSDAEIVSTFNSEIRGLYNFYRIAENVGALHKYYYMVRYSMLKTLAGKHRTNVSVIKKRHMVNGVLRIPYDTTKGRKYCEFYHDGFRKHSDGYDNVADVMPSYRKYDSRHTIVNRIKAGVCEICGEHADYLCMHHVRTLKSLKGRDIFEQKMLKMRRKSLALCPDCFELLHETKESR
;
A
#
# COMPACT_ATOMS: atom_id res chain seq x y z
N MET A 1 -20.06 -26.85 -14.22
CA MET A 1 -19.14 -26.69 -13.06
C MET A 1 -19.65 -25.58 -12.16
N ARG A 2 -19.26 -25.57 -10.85
CA ARG A 2 -19.69 -24.51 -9.90
C ARG A 2 -19.01 -23.19 -10.22
N ASN A 3 -19.75 -22.09 -10.07
CA ASN A 3 -19.19 -20.75 -10.24
C ASN A 3 -18.08 -20.50 -9.19
N PRO A 4 -16.87 -20.07 -9.59
CA PRO A 4 -15.76 -19.80 -8.68
C PRO A 4 -16.10 -18.88 -7.52
N ILE A 5 -16.88 -17.82 -7.78
CA ILE A 5 -17.25 -16.83 -6.76
C ILE A 5 -18.11 -17.46 -5.66
N HIS A 6 -19.05 -18.34 -6.02
CA HIS A 6 -19.86 -19.07 -5.04
C HIS A 6 -19.01 -20.04 -4.21
N VAL A 7 -18.03 -20.70 -4.85
CA VAL A 7 -17.09 -21.58 -4.14
C VAL A 7 -16.25 -20.79 -3.15
N LEU A 8 -15.64 -19.67 -3.58
CA LEU A 8 -14.81 -18.81 -2.73
C LEU A 8 -15.62 -18.23 -1.57
N LYS A 9 -16.85 -17.80 -1.82
CA LYS A 9 -17.75 -17.30 -0.79
C LYS A 9 -18.09 -18.37 0.25
N SER A 10 -18.38 -19.61 -0.20
CA SER A 10 -18.63 -20.74 0.71
C SER A 10 -17.39 -21.09 1.55
N LEU A 11 -16.18 -20.98 0.98
CA LEU A 11 -14.93 -21.16 1.77
C LEU A 11 -14.76 -20.06 2.81
N GLU A 12 -15.04 -18.81 2.46
CA GLU A 12 -14.96 -17.66 3.35
C GLU A 12 -15.97 -17.76 4.52
N GLU A 13 -17.21 -18.17 4.25
CA GLU A 13 -18.24 -18.36 5.27
C GLU A 13 -17.83 -19.46 6.29
N LYS A 14 -17.27 -20.56 5.80
CA LYS A 14 -16.73 -21.62 6.67
C LYS A 14 -15.50 -21.20 7.48
N ALA A 15 -14.75 -20.21 7.03
CA ALA A 15 -13.57 -19.72 7.73
C ALA A 15 -13.89 -19.13 9.12
N SER A 16 -15.10 -18.62 9.30
CA SER A 16 -15.59 -18.06 10.57
C SER A 16 -15.85 -19.14 11.64
N VAL A 17 -15.96 -20.41 11.24
CA VAL A 17 -16.16 -21.53 12.16
C VAL A 17 -14.81 -21.96 12.71
N SER A 18 -14.63 -21.90 14.04
CA SER A 18 -13.42 -22.38 14.69
C SER A 18 -13.24 -23.88 14.45
N ASN A 19 -11.99 -24.33 14.27
CA ASN A 19 -11.61 -25.73 14.04
C ASN A 19 -12.10 -26.38 12.73
N ASN A 20 -12.64 -25.60 11.76
CA ASN A 20 -12.96 -26.14 10.46
C ASN A 20 -11.69 -26.43 9.66
N LYS A 21 -11.49 -27.70 9.27
CA LYS A 21 -10.45 -28.12 8.33
C LYS A 21 -11.02 -28.23 6.93
N TYR A 22 -10.27 -27.72 5.97
CA TYR A 22 -10.67 -27.73 4.56
C TYR A 22 -10.10 -28.94 3.86
N GLU A 23 -11.01 -29.72 3.26
CA GLU A 23 -10.71 -30.88 2.46
C GLU A 23 -11.04 -30.63 0.99
N ARG A 24 -10.49 -31.44 0.12
CA ARG A 24 -10.80 -31.47 -1.32
C ARG A 24 -10.66 -30.10 -2.02
N LEU A 25 -9.70 -29.26 -1.59
CA LEU A 25 -9.42 -27.97 -2.21
C LEU A 25 -8.79 -28.13 -3.60
N TYR A 26 -7.96 -29.18 -3.77
CA TYR A 26 -7.25 -29.46 -5.01
C TYR A 26 -8.17 -29.63 -6.21
N ARG A 27 -9.37 -30.22 -6.02
CA ARG A 27 -10.38 -30.37 -7.08
C ARG A 27 -10.86 -29.04 -7.69
N ASN A 28 -10.76 -27.92 -6.97
CA ASN A 28 -11.14 -26.62 -7.51
C ASN A 28 -10.20 -26.19 -8.65
N LEU A 29 -8.97 -26.71 -8.66
CA LEU A 29 -7.99 -26.48 -9.73
C LEU A 29 -8.34 -27.19 -11.05
N TYR A 30 -9.37 -28.05 -11.07
CA TYR A 30 -9.87 -28.68 -12.28
C TYR A 30 -10.92 -27.83 -12.99
N ASN A 31 -11.34 -26.73 -12.41
CA ASN A 31 -12.40 -25.88 -12.94
C ASN A 31 -11.82 -24.74 -13.79
N PRO A 32 -12.02 -24.74 -15.13
CA PRO A 32 -11.48 -23.70 -16.02
C PRO A 32 -11.99 -22.30 -15.70
N GLU A 33 -13.16 -22.16 -15.06
CA GLU A 33 -13.69 -20.86 -14.67
C GLU A 33 -12.80 -20.14 -13.65
N PHE A 34 -12.09 -20.88 -12.77
CA PHE A 34 -11.09 -20.30 -11.88
C PHE A 34 -9.92 -19.68 -12.65
N TYR A 35 -9.48 -20.32 -13.74
CA TYR A 35 -8.38 -19.82 -14.57
C TYR A 35 -8.80 -18.61 -15.40
N LEU A 36 -10.03 -18.58 -15.88
CA LEU A 36 -10.58 -17.41 -16.55
C LEU A 36 -10.68 -16.21 -15.59
N LEU A 37 -11.09 -16.44 -14.35
CA LEU A 37 -11.09 -15.43 -13.31
C LEU A 37 -9.65 -14.96 -12.96
N ALA A 38 -8.73 -15.90 -12.80
CA ALA A 38 -7.31 -15.63 -12.57
C ALA A 38 -6.71 -14.81 -13.72
N TYR A 39 -7.01 -15.20 -14.96
CA TYR A 39 -6.59 -14.47 -16.15
C TYR A 39 -7.11 -13.02 -16.17
N ALA A 40 -8.38 -12.80 -15.85
CA ALA A 40 -8.96 -11.46 -15.76
C ALA A 40 -8.27 -10.58 -14.69
N ASN A 41 -7.81 -11.19 -13.60
CA ASN A 41 -7.06 -10.51 -12.55
C ASN A 41 -5.64 -10.11 -13.02
N ILE A 42 -4.92 -11.05 -13.62
CA ILE A 42 -3.52 -10.89 -14.04
C ILE A 42 -3.41 -9.95 -15.24
N ALA A 43 -4.30 -10.03 -16.20
CA ALA A 43 -4.25 -9.27 -17.45
C ALA A 43 -4.18 -7.74 -17.25
N LYS A 44 -4.70 -7.24 -16.12
CA LYS A 44 -4.67 -5.82 -15.77
C LYS A 44 -3.33 -5.37 -15.18
N SER A 45 -2.50 -6.30 -14.73
CA SER A 45 -1.23 -5.97 -14.06
C SER A 45 -0.19 -5.46 -15.06
N GLN A 46 0.72 -4.59 -14.59
CA GLN A 46 1.83 -4.09 -15.44
C GLN A 46 2.83 -5.20 -15.79
N GLY A 47 2.93 -6.23 -14.96
CA GLY A 47 3.81 -7.38 -15.14
C GLY A 47 3.24 -8.50 -16.01
N SER A 48 2.01 -8.35 -16.53
CA SER A 48 1.33 -9.38 -17.33
C SER A 48 2.11 -9.82 -18.57
N MET A 49 2.73 -8.86 -19.26
CA MET A 49 3.53 -9.08 -20.47
C MET A 49 5.02 -9.26 -20.20
N THR A 50 5.41 -9.59 -18.95
CA THR A 50 6.81 -9.86 -18.62
C THR A 50 7.09 -11.34 -18.75
N GLN A 51 8.04 -11.70 -19.61
CA GLN A 51 8.46 -13.07 -19.90
C GLN A 51 9.12 -13.74 -18.69
N GLY A 52 8.71 -14.98 -18.41
CA GLY A 52 9.40 -15.87 -17.50
C GLY A 52 10.66 -16.51 -18.13
N VAL A 53 11.10 -17.62 -17.58
CA VAL A 53 12.25 -18.41 -18.12
C VAL A 53 11.91 -19.05 -19.47
N ASP A 54 10.64 -19.33 -19.72
CA ASP A 54 10.11 -19.95 -20.93
C ASP A 54 9.88 -18.98 -22.09
N GLY A 55 10.20 -17.71 -21.91
CA GLY A 55 9.96 -16.65 -22.90
C GLY A 55 8.48 -16.33 -23.14
N GLN A 56 7.54 -17.06 -22.52
CA GLN A 56 6.12 -16.87 -22.72
C GLN A 56 5.57 -15.67 -21.94
N THR A 57 4.56 -15.04 -22.54
CA THR A 57 3.80 -13.95 -21.93
C THR A 57 2.32 -14.34 -21.80
N LEU A 58 1.49 -13.37 -21.40
CA LEU A 58 0.04 -13.55 -21.39
C LEU A 58 -0.57 -13.58 -22.82
N ASP A 59 0.22 -13.29 -23.84
CA ASP A 59 -0.18 -13.44 -25.24
C ASP A 59 -0.49 -14.90 -25.55
N ASN A 60 -1.35 -15.15 -26.51
CA ASN A 60 -1.86 -16.49 -26.86
C ASN A 60 -2.59 -17.22 -25.69
N MET A 61 -3.28 -16.47 -24.82
CA MET A 61 -4.15 -17.09 -23.81
C MET A 61 -5.43 -17.58 -24.44
N SER A 62 -5.71 -18.89 -24.27
CA SER A 62 -6.86 -19.58 -24.89
C SER A 62 -7.39 -20.69 -23.98
N LEU A 63 -8.62 -21.17 -24.24
CA LEU A 63 -9.20 -22.29 -23.49
C LEU A 63 -8.38 -23.58 -23.64
N PRO A 64 -7.86 -23.96 -24.83
CA PRO A 64 -6.98 -25.13 -24.96
C PRO A 64 -5.72 -25.03 -24.10
N ARG A 65 -5.11 -23.83 -23.96
CA ARG A 65 -3.96 -23.62 -23.10
C ARG A 65 -4.33 -23.85 -21.62
N ILE A 66 -5.47 -23.33 -21.19
CA ILE A 66 -5.99 -23.54 -19.83
C ILE A 66 -6.24 -25.01 -19.57
N ASN A 67 -6.88 -25.70 -20.51
CA ASN A 67 -7.18 -27.13 -20.38
C ASN A 67 -5.93 -27.99 -20.25
N ARG A 68 -4.87 -27.71 -21.02
CA ARG A 68 -3.56 -28.38 -20.87
C ARG A 68 -2.97 -28.22 -19.46
N ILE A 69 -3.07 -27.02 -18.88
CA ILE A 69 -2.65 -26.81 -17.49
C ILE A 69 -3.50 -27.65 -16.53
N ILE A 70 -4.82 -27.66 -16.71
CA ILE A 70 -5.75 -28.46 -15.90
C ILE A 70 -5.46 -29.95 -15.99
N GLU A 71 -5.19 -30.47 -17.16
CA GLU A 71 -4.84 -31.88 -17.33
C GLU A 71 -3.55 -32.25 -16.60
N SER A 72 -2.50 -31.43 -16.71
CA SER A 72 -1.26 -31.67 -15.98
C SER A 72 -1.46 -31.63 -14.46
N ILE A 73 -2.36 -30.78 -13.97
CA ILE A 73 -2.72 -30.72 -12.54
C ILE A 73 -3.53 -31.95 -12.14
N ARG A 74 -4.51 -32.37 -12.96
CA ARG A 74 -5.34 -33.56 -12.72
C ARG A 74 -4.51 -34.83 -12.64
N ASN A 75 -3.56 -34.96 -13.56
CA ASN A 75 -2.65 -36.11 -13.63
C ASN A 75 -1.47 -35.99 -12.63
N ARG A 76 -1.41 -34.89 -11.84
CA ARG A 76 -0.35 -34.59 -10.87
C ARG A 76 1.07 -34.45 -11.49
N THR A 77 1.16 -34.32 -12.80
CA THR A 77 2.41 -34.13 -13.55
C THR A 77 2.85 -32.68 -13.58
N TYR A 78 2.00 -31.74 -13.13
CA TYR A 78 2.32 -30.32 -13.11
C TYR A 78 3.57 -30.04 -12.27
N GLN A 79 4.56 -29.40 -12.89
CA GLN A 79 5.79 -28.94 -12.25
C GLN A 79 5.97 -27.43 -12.52
N PRO A 80 6.02 -26.60 -11.47
CA PRO A 80 6.31 -25.18 -11.61
C PRO A 80 7.70 -24.96 -12.21
N LYS A 81 7.83 -23.98 -13.09
CA LYS A 81 9.12 -23.58 -13.66
C LYS A 81 9.88 -22.66 -12.69
N PRO A 82 11.24 -22.69 -12.71
CA PRO A 82 12.03 -21.77 -11.91
C PRO A 82 11.71 -20.31 -12.23
N ALA A 83 11.74 -19.44 -11.23
CA ALA A 83 11.53 -18.02 -11.44
C ALA A 83 12.77 -17.37 -12.10
N LYS A 84 12.58 -16.53 -13.11
CA LYS A 84 13.67 -15.73 -13.70
C LYS A 84 14.06 -14.61 -12.74
N ARG A 85 15.29 -14.61 -12.24
CA ARG A 85 15.77 -13.58 -11.31
C ARG A 85 16.16 -12.30 -12.06
N LYS A 86 15.65 -11.16 -11.57
CA LYS A 86 16.00 -9.82 -12.03
C LYS A 86 16.22 -8.89 -10.85
N TYR A 87 17.26 -8.08 -10.89
CA TYR A 87 17.57 -7.14 -9.81
C TYR A 87 16.99 -5.76 -10.07
N ILE A 88 16.38 -5.18 -9.02
CA ILE A 88 15.88 -3.81 -9.04
C ILE A 88 16.65 -2.99 -8.00
N PRO A 89 17.20 -1.82 -8.37
CA PRO A 89 17.95 -0.99 -7.43
C PRO A 89 17.04 -0.46 -6.32
N LYS A 90 17.46 -0.64 -5.07
CA LYS A 90 16.86 0.00 -3.89
C LYS A 90 17.36 1.43 -3.76
N LYS A 91 16.62 2.28 -3.02
CA LYS A 91 16.99 3.69 -2.77
C LYS A 91 18.33 3.88 -2.03
N ASN A 92 18.81 2.87 -1.36
CA ASN A 92 20.10 2.85 -0.63
C ASN A 92 21.25 2.26 -1.46
N GLY A 93 21.07 2.08 -2.78
CA GLY A 93 22.08 1.50 -3.68
C GLY A 93 22.15 -0.03 -3.66
N LYS A 94 21.56 -0.71 -2.68
CA LYS A 94 21.48 -2.19 -2.66
C LYS A 94 20.50 -2.68 -3.73
N LEU A 95 20.70 -3.89 -4.22
CA LEU A 95 19.81 -4.53 -5.19
C LEU A 95 18.71 -5.32 -4.46
N ARG A 96 17.51 -5.36 -5.06
CA ARG A 96 16.42 -6.23 -4.63
C ARG A 96 16.24 -7.32 -5.68
N PRO A 97 16.39 -8.60 -5.34
CA PRO A 97 16.07 -9.68 -6.25
C PRO A 97 14.55 -9.75 -6.45
N LEU A 98 14.12 -9.86 -7.70
CA LEU A 98 12.73 -10.07 -8.10
C LEU A 98 12.67 -11.37 -8.88
N GLY A 99 11.77 -12.29 -8.48
CA GLY A 99 11.48 -13.52 -9.21
C GLY A 99 10.33 -13.31 -10.20
N ILE A 100 10.58 -13.53 -11.46
CA ILE A 100 9.55 -13.48 -12.52
C ILE A 100 9.17 -14.92 -12.85
N THR A 101 7.98 -15.33 -12.40
CA THR A 101 7.43 -16.66 -12.67
C THR A 101 6.92 -16.78 -14.11
N SER A 102 6.84 -18.00 -14.64
CA SER A 102 6.23 -18.25 -15.95
C SER A 102 4.77 -17.80 -15.98
N THR A 103 4.21 -17.63 -17.16
CA THR A 103 2.83 -17.14 -17.28
C THR A 103 1.82 -18.18 -16.81
N ASP A 104 2.05 -19.46 -17.11
CA ASP A 104 1.18 -20.55 -16.68
C ASP A 104 1.24 -20.73 -15.16
N ASP A 105 2.44 -20.60 -14.58
CA ASP A 105 2.60 -20.58 -13.12
C ASP A 105 1.87 -19.40 -12.47
N LYS A 106 1.91 -18.20 -13.07
CA LYS A 106 1.13 -17.05 -12.57
C LYS A 106 -0.37 -17.35 -12.49
N LEU A 107 -0.91 -18.07 -13.49
CA LEU A 107 -2.33 -18.44 -13.49
C LEU A 107 -2.66 -19.42 -12.37
N VAL A 108 -1.87 -20.49 -12.23
CA VAL A 108 -2.08 -21.50 -11.18
C VAL A 108 -1.91 -20.87 -9.80
N GLN A 109 -0.86 -20.06 -9.62
CA GLN A 109 -0.62 -19.33 -8.37
C GLN A 109 -1.76 -18.38 -8.01
N GLU A 110 -2.38 -17.72 -9.01
CA GLU A 110 -3.51 -16.82 -8.75
C GLU A 110 -4.75 -17.61 -8.31
N VAL A 111 -5.01 -18.79 -8.90
CA VAL A 111 -6.08 -19.68 -8.42
C VAL A 111 -5.83 -20.12 -6.98
N VAL A 112 -4.62 -20.59 -6.67
CA VAL A 112 -4.21 -20.97 -5.31
C VAL A 112 -4.35 -19.79 -4.35
N ARG A 113 -3.90 -18.59 -4.76
CA ARG A 113 -4.02 -17.35 -3.95
C ARG A 113 -5.47 -17.02 -3.61
N MET A 114 -6.39 -17.11 -4.59
CA MET A 114 -7.81 -16.85 -4.35
C MET A 114 -8.42 -17.82 -3.33
N ILE A 115 -8.06 -19.09 -3.41
CA ILE A 115 -8.53 -20.13 -2.46
C ILE A 115 -7.97 -19.84 -1.06
N LEU A 116 -6.64 -19.59 -0.94
CA LEU A 116 -6.01 -19.25 0.34
C LEU A 116 -6.57 -17.95 0.92
N GLU A 117 -6.81 -16.92 0.09
CA GLU A 117 -7.41 -15.66 0.54
C GLU A 117 -8.81 -15.89 1.14
N ALA A 118 -9.64 -16.70 0.49
CA ALA A 118 -10.98 -17.00 1.01
C ALA A 118 -10.94 -17.74 2.37
N ILE A 119 -9.93 -18.58 2.60
CA ILE A 119 -9.76 -19.35 3.84
C ILE A 119 -9.17 -18.49 4.97
N TYR A 120 -8.15 -17.69 4.68
CA TYR A 120 -7.34 -17.04 5.72
C TYR A 120 -7.70 -15.58 5.99
N GLU A 121 -8.23 -14.83 4.99
CA GLU A 121 -8.55 -13.41 5.17
C GLU A 121 -9.48 -13.13 6.37
N PRO A 122 -10.54 -13.95 6.61
CA PRO A 122 -11.42 -13.75 7.78
C PRO A 122 -10.72 -13.96 9.13
N THR A 123 -9.60 -14.68 9.15
CA THR A 123 -8.88 -15.04 10.38
C THR A 123 -7.74 -14.10 10.74
N PHE A 124 -7.31 -13.27 9.80
CA PHE A 124 -6.21 -12.35 10.05
C PHE A 124 -6.58 -11.25 11.04
N SER A 125 -5.63 -10.95 11.92
CA SER A 125 -5.76 -9.86 12.89
C SER A 125 -6.16 -8.53 12.23
N ASN A 126 -6.98 -7.75 12.91
CA ASN A 126 -7.30 -6.39 12.50
C ASN A 126 -6.11 -5.44 12.54
N ASN A 127 -5.02 -5.81 13.20
CA ASN A 127 -3.78 -5.06 13.29
C ASN A 127 -2.84 -5.31 12.10
N SER A 128 -3.15 -6.26 11.21
CA SER A 128 -2.42 -6.56 9.99
C SER A 128 -3.05 -5.88 8.78
N HIS A 129 -2.27 -5.15 7.98
CA HIS A 129 -2.77 -4.32 6.88
C HIS A 129 -2.13 -4.59 5.52
N GLY A 130 -0.88 -5.06 5.46
CA GLY A 130 -0.18 -5.28 4.19
C GLY A 130 -0.74 -6.44 3.39
N PHE A 131 -0.80 -6.28 2.06
CA PHE A 131 -1.22 -7.34 1.12
C PHE A 131 -2.61 -7.93 1.39
N ARG A 132 -3.52 -7.17 1.93
CA ARG A 132 -4.88 -7.61 2.25
C ARG A 132 -5.92 -6.82 1.46
N PRO A 133 -7.06 -7.46 1.07
CA PRO A 133 -8.17 -6.76 0.43
C PRO A 133 -8.69 -5.61 1.30
N LYS A 134 -9.03 -4.48 0.68
CA LYS A 134 -9.55 -3.27 1.35
C LYS A 134 -8.66 -2.67 2.43
N ARG A 135 -7.40 -3.12 2.54
CA ARG A 135 -6.39 -2.58 3.45
C ARG A 135 -5.30 -1.86 2.67
N SER A 136 -4.68 -0.86 3.28
CA SER A 136 -3.64 -0.03 2.67
C SER A 136 -2.73 0.56 3.74
N CYS A 137 -1.66 1.24 3.34
CA CYS A 137 -0.83 2.00 4.27
C CYS A 137 -1.66 3.08 5.01
N HIS A 138 -2.69 3.65 4.38
CA HIS A 138 -3.57 4.61 5.03
C HIS A 138 -4.43 3.98 6.11
N THR A 139 -4.93 2.75 5.92
CA THR A 139 -5.69 2.05 6.98
C THR A 139 -4.81 1.74 8.18
N ALA A 140 -3.56 1.33 7.97
CA ALA A 140 -2.57 1.12 9.03
C ALA A 140 -2.28 2.42 9.79
N LEU A 141 -1.95 3.49 9.08
CA LEU A 141 -1.64 4.80 9.67
C LEU A 141 -2.84 5.41 10.42
N THR A 142 -4.05 5.22 9.90
CA THR A 142 -5.28 5.68 10.57
C THR A 142 -5.51 4.89 11.87
N GLN A 143 -5.23 3.61 11.87
CA GLN A 143 -5.30 2.78 13.07
C GLN A 143 -4.23 3.20 14.09
N VAL A 144 -2.97 3.42 13.67
CA VAL A 144 -1.93 3.97 14.54
C VAL A 144 -2.36 5.31 15.13
N LYS A 145 -2.90 6.22 14.32
CA LYS A 145 -3.41 7.52 14.79
C LYS A 145 -4.51 7.38 15.85
N LYS A 146 -5.36 6.37 15.75
CA LYS A 146 -6.46 6.11 16.67
C LYS A 146 -5.98 5.40 17.94
N ASN A 147 -5.20 4.33 17.80
CA ASN A 147 -4.91 3.38 18.88
C ASN A 147 -3.67 3.77 19.71
N PHE A 148 -2.69 4.49 19.13
CA PHE A 148 -1.45 4.85 19.82
C PHE A 148 -1.58 6.13 20.68
N THR A 149 -2.81 6.55 20.98
CA THR A 149 -3.07 7.69 21.86
C THR A 149 -2.52 7.40 23.26
N GLY A 150 -1.71 8.32 23.78
CA GLY A 150 -1.11 8.21 25.11
C GLY A 150 0.12 7.31 25.24
N VAL A 151 0.57 6.68 24.14
CA VAL A 151 1.78 5.87 24.11
C VAL A 151 3.01 6.70 24.53
N THR A 152 3.86 6.13 25.38
CA THR A 152 5.09 6.75 25.88
C THR A 152 6.33 6.32 25.12
N TRP A 153 6.40 5.04 24.76
CA TRP A 153 7.53 4.44 24.01
C TRP A 153 7.04 3.77 22.75
N ILE A 154 7.83 3.88 21.70
CA ILE A 154 7.55 3.23 20.41
C ILE A 154 8.73 2.34 20.08
N VAL A 155 8.44 1.07 19.79
CA VAL A 155 9.39 0.10 19.30
C VAL A 155 9.20 -0.03 17.81
N GLU A 156 10.18 0.50 17.04
CA GLU A 156 10.24 0.37 15.58
C GLU A 156 10.90 -0.95 15.24
N ARG A 157 10.37 -1.69 14.25
CA ARG A 157 10.92 -2.99 13.89
C ARG A 157 10.83 -3.29 12.40
N ASP A 158 11.87 -3.97 11.91
CA ASP A 158 11.99 -4.50 10.56
C ASP A 158 12.56 -5.93 10.63
N ILE A 159 11.96 -6.87 9.93
CA ILE A 159 12.44 -8.25 9.84
C ILE A 159 13.45 -8.33 8.70
N LYS A 160 14.65 -8.86 8.99
CA LYS A 160 15.73 -8.95 8.01
C LYS A 160 15.38 -9.95 6.92
N ALA A 161 15.33 -9.46 5.66
CA ALA A 161 15.07 -10.29 4.48
C ALA A 161 13.86 -11.25 4.65
N CYS A 162 12.77 -10.78 5.24
CA CYS A 162 11.63 -11.58 5.68
C CYS A 162 11.14 -12.58 4.61
N PHE A 163 10.93 -12.11 3.38
CA PHE A 163 10.45 -12.94 2.27
C PHE A 163 11.48 -13.98 1.80
N ASP A 164 12.76 -13.73 2.01
CA ASP A 164 13.82 -14.62 1.57
C ASP A 164 14.16 -15.67 2.64
N ASN A 165 13.70 -15.49 3.89
CA ASN A 165 14.06 -16.31 5.05
C ASN A 165 12.89 -17.13 5.63
N PHE A 166 11.71 -17.16 5.01
CA PHE A 166 10.64 -18.01 5.49
C PHE A 166 11.03 -19.48 5.45
N ASP A 167 10.89 -20.17 6.59
CA ASP A 167 11.04 -21.61 6.64
C ASP A 167 9.84 -22.29 5.96
N HIS A 168 10.13 -23.11 4.93
CA HIS A 168 9.08 -23.80 4.17
C HIS A 168 8.32 -24.82 5.01
N HIS A 169 8.99 -25.49 5.96
CA HIS A 169 8.35 -26.47 6.83
C HIS A 169 7.38 -25.78 7.80
N VAL A 170 7.82 -24.70 8.44
CA VAL A 170 6.95 -23.88 9.31
C VAL A 170 5.74 -23.39 8.53
N LEU A 171 5.93 -22.87 7.30
CA LEU A 171 4.81 -22.40 6.49
C LEU A 171 3.80 -23.54 6.18
N VAL A 172 4.30 -24.73 5.83
CA VAL A 172 3.45 -25.89 5.53
C VAL A 172 2.71 -26.39 6.78
N GLU A 173 3.36 -26.39 7.94
CA GLU A 173 2.68 -26.73 9.20
C GLU A 173 1.56 -25.73 9.53
N LEU A 174 1.78 -24.44 9.31
CA LEU A 174 0.74 -23.43 9.48
C LEU A 174 -0.44 -23.63 8.50
N LEU A 175 -0.16 -24.04 7.27
CA LEU A 175 -1.21 -24.41 6.32
C LEU A 175 -1.99 -25.62 6.78
N ARG A 176 -1.33 -26.67 7.31
CA ARG A 176 -1.95 -27.90 7.84
C ARG A 176 -2.83 -27.66 9.06
N LYS A 177 -2.65 -26.57 9.79
CA LYS A 177 -3.59 -26.21 10.87
C LYS A 177 -5.04 -26.09 10.37
N ARG A 178 -5.25 -25.66 9.13
CA ARG A 178 -6.58 -25.42 8.54
C ARG A 178 -6.87 -26.24 7.29
N ILE A 179 -5.88 -26.79 6.62
CA ILE A 179 -6.02 -27.51 5.35
C ILE A 179 -5.54 -28.95 5.57
N SER A 180 -6.42 -29.93 5.33
CA SER A 180 -6.10 -31.36 5.36
C SER A 180 -5.91 -31.98 3.97
N ASP A 181 -6.06 -31.18 2.89
CA ASP A 181 -5.83 -31.62 1.52
C ASP A 181 -4.33 -31.62 1.19
N GLU A 182 -3.66 -32.74 1.39
CA GLU A 182 -2.22 -32.89 1.12
C GLU A 182 -1.86 -32.70 -0.37
N ALA A 183 -2.77 -32.96 -1.30
CA ALA A 183 -2.51 -32.69 -2.70
C ALA A 183 -2.42 -31.18 -2.98
N PHE A 184 -3.27 -30.39 -2.31
CA PHE A 184 -3.24 -28.93 -2.41
C PHE A 184 -1.98 -28.36 -1.73
N ILE A 185 -1.62 -28.86 -0.56
CA ILE A 185 -0.38 -28.48 0.15
C ILE A 185 0.85 -28.86 -0.67
N GLY A 186 0.86 -30.07 -1.25
CA GLY A 186 1.94 -30.55 -2.11
C GLY A 186 2.18 -29.68 -3.35
N LEU A 187 1.11 -29.09 -3.93
CA LEU A 187 1.26 -28.12 -5.01
C LEU A 187 1.92 -26.82 -4.52
N ILE A 188 1.53 -26.32 -3.35
CA ILE A 188 2.18 -25.13 -2.74
C ILE A 188 3.65 -25.43 -2.48
N TRP A 189 3.96 -26.62 -1.95
CA TRP A 189 5.34 -27.05 -1.72
C TRP A 189 6.17 -27.06 -3.01
N LYS A 190 5.60 -27.55 -4.12
CA LYS A 190 6.26 -27.50 -5.43
C LYS A 190 6.59 -26.05 -5.84
N PHE A 191 5.70 -25.09 -5.61
CA PHE A 191 5.96 -23.67 -5.88
C PHE A 191 7.06 -23.09 -5.00
N LEU A 192 7.14 -23.48 -3.73
CA LEU A 192 8.18 -23.02 -2.81
C LEU A 192 9.56 -23.55 -3.23
N LYS A 193 9.62 -24.79 -3.72
CA LYS A 193 10.85 -25.46 -4.15
C LYS A 193 11.21 -25.28 -5.63
N ALA A 194 10.43 -24.55 -6.41
CA ALA A 194 10.66 -24.39 -7.85
C ALA A 194 12.01 -23.76 -8.23
N GLY A 195 12.67 -23.06 -7.29
CA GLY A 195 13.97 -22.45 -7.53
C GLY A 195 13.91 -21.18 -8.39
N TYR A 196 15.08 -20.73 -8.80
CA TYR A 196 15.20 -19.58 -9.69
C TYR A 196 16.38 -19.73 -10.66
N MET A 197 16.25 -19.08 -11.80
CA MET A 197 17.30 -18.96 -12.81
C MET A 197 18.00 -17.61 -12.70
N GLU A 198 19.31 -17.62 -12.54
CA GLU A 198 20.16 -16.45 -12.52
C GLU A 198 21.39 -16.69 -13.41
N GLN A 199 21.67 -15.78 -14.34
CA GLN A 199 22.79 -15.92 -15.31
C GLN A 199 22.81 -17.30 -16.01
N TRP A 200 21.63 -17.83 -16.37
CA TRP A 200 21.44 -19.14 -16.99
C TRP A 200 21.76 -20.35 -16.09
N GLN A 201 22.04 -20.12 -14.80
CA GLN A 201 22.25 -21.19 -13.82
C GLN A 201 20.99 -21.37 -12.96
N TYR A 202 20.64 -22.62 -12.73
CA TYR A 202 19.56 -23.00 -11.82
C TYR A 202 20.05 -22.97 -10.37
N ASN A 203 19.27 -22.35 -9.51
CA ASN A 203 19.51 -22.27 -8.08
C ASN A 203 18.29 -22.82 -7.32
N CYS A 204 18.54 -23.75 -6.41
CA CYS A 204 17.52 -24.26 -5.52
C CYS A 204 17.07 -23.20 -4.51
N THR A 205 15.79 -23.24 -4.12
CA THR A 205 15.25 -22.43 -3.04
C THR A 205 15.09 -23.31 -1.80
N TYR A 206 15.90 -23.05 -0.78
CA TYR A 206 15.85 -23.78 0.51
C TYR A 206 14.96 -23.09 1.52
N SER A 207 14.81 -21.78 1.42
CA SER A 207 13.96 -20.92 2.25
C SER A 207 13.36 -19.80 1.43
N GLY A 208 12.35 -19.16 1.97
CA GLY A 208 11.73 -17.96 1.40
C GLY A 208 10.69 -18.24 0.31
N VAL A 209 10.00 -17.18 -0.01
CA VAL A 209 9.04 -17.11 -1.12
C VAL A 209 9.54 -16.13 -2.17
N PRO A 210 9.57 -16.50 -3.47
CA PRO A 210 10.10 -15.61 -4.50
C PRO A 210 9.41 -14.25 -4.50
N GLN A 211 10.17 -13.17 -4.29
CA GLN A 211 9.61 -11.82 -4.36
C GLN A 211 9.10 -11.55 -5.77
N GLY A 212 7.77 -11.46 -5.93
CA GLY A 212 7.10 -11.30 -7.22
C GLY A 212 6.23 -12.50 -7.65
N SER A 213 6.25 -13.60 -6.91
CA SER A 213 5.30 -14.71 -7.07
C SER A 213 3.90 -14.30 -6.60
N GLY A 214 2.87 -14.80 -7.28
CA GLY A 214 1.46 -14.49 -6.97
C GLY A 214 1.01 -14.92 -5.58
N ILE A 215 1.56 -16.04 -5.06
CA ILE A 215 1.20 -16.58 -3.74
C ILE A 215 2.02 -15.99 -2.58
N SER A 216 3.17 -15.36 -2.86
CA SER A 216 4.07 -14.89 -1.80
C SER A 216 3.41 -13.93 -0.80
N PRO A 217 2.57 -12.97 -1.20
CA PRO A 217 1.91 -12.06 -0.26
C PRO A 217 0.98 -12.75 0.73
N ILE A 218 0.19 -13.73 0.29
CA ILE A 218 -0.72 -14.47 1.18
C ILE A 218 0.04 -15.41 2.09
N CYS A 219 1.08 -16.09 1.57
CA CYS A 219 1.96 -16.94 2.39
C CYS A 219 2.67 -16.12 3.49
N ALA A 220 3.14 -14.91 3.17
CA ALA A 220 3.73 -14.00 4.14
C ALA A 220 2.74 -13.61 5.25
N ASN A 221 1.48 -13.33 4.91
CA ASN A 221 0.47 -13.01 5.90
C ASN A 221 0.10 -14.22 6.76
N ILE A 222 0.03 -15.43 6.19
CA ILE A 222 -0.19 -16.67 6.94
C ILE A 222 0.98 -16.91 7.91
N TYR A 223 2.21 -16.75 7.45
CA TYR A 223 3.39 -16.95 8.28
C TYR A 223 3.45 -15.95 9.44
N LEU A 224 3.25 -14.68 9.15
CA LEU A 224 3.31 -13.60 10.14
C LEU A 224 2.03 -13.47 10.99
N SER A 225 0.97 -14.24 10.70
CA SER A 225 -0.22 -14.28 11.58
C SER A 225 0.10 -14.88 12.95
N GLU A 226 1.11 -15.74 13.05
CA GLU A 226 1.59 -16.25 14.35
C GLU A 226 2.18 -15.12 15.22
N LEU A 227 2.89 -14.16 14.60
CA LEU A 227 3.33 -12.96 15.31
C LEU A 227 2.13 -12.10 15.77
N ASP A 228 1.11 -11.98 14.91
CA ASP A 228 -0.11 -11.22 15.27
C ASP A 228 -0.82 -11.87 16.46
N ASN A 229 -0.92 -13.21 16.49
CA ASN A 229 -1.51 -13.98 17.57
C ASN A 229 -0.67 -13.83 18.86
N TYR A 230 0.64 -14.00 18.77
CA TYR A 230 1.56 -13.79 19.89
C TYR A 230 1.41 -12.39 20.49
N MET A 231 1.34 -11.37 19.67
CA MET A 231 1.16 -9.99 20.13
C MET A 231 -0.21 -9.75 20.76
N GLN A 232 -1.24 -10.47 20.34
CA GLN A 232 -2.57 -10.41 20.98
C GLN A 232 -2.53 -11.06 22.37
N GLU A 233 -1.97 -12.25 22.51
CA GLU A 233 -1.79 -12.92 23.80
C GLU A 233 -0.87 -12.12 24.74
N TYR A 234 0.22 -11.57 24.17
CA TYR A 234 1.13 -10.71 24.94
C TYR A 234 0.41 -9.48 25.48
N LYS A 235 -0.46 -8.87 24.64
CA LYS A 235 -1.28 -7.73 25.03
C LYS A 235 -2.22 -8.08 26.20
N GLU A 236 -2.89 -9.21 26.15
CA GLU A 236 -3.81 -9.68 27.20
C GLU A 236 -3.10 -9.88 28.54
N LYS A 237 -1.86 -10.37 28.51
CA LYS A 237 -1.02 -10.55 29.72
C LYS A 237 -0.39 -9.25 30.22
N TYR A 238 -0.05 -8.32 29.32
CA TYR A 238 0.66 -7.10 29.65
C TYR A 238 -0.27 -5.95 30.05
N ASP A 239 -1.45 -5.84 29.41
CA ASP A 239 -2.39 -4.76 29.66
C ASP A 239 -2.91 -4.88 31.10
N CYS A 240 -2.67 -3.83 31.88
CA CYS A 240 -3.15 -3.71 33.24
C CYS A 240 -3.85 -2.36 33.38
N GLU A 241 -5.08 -2.38 33.87
CA GLU A 241 -5.87 -1.19 34.12
C GLU A 241 -6.46 -1.30 35.54
N PRO A 242 -6.10 -0.41 36.47
CA PRO A 242 -6.67 -0.41 37.80
C PRO A 242 -8.17 -0.08 37.70
N GLU A 243 -9.01 -0.70 38.52
CA GLU A 243 -10.46 -0.45 38.58
C GLU A 243 -10.78 1.05 38.67
N ARG A 244 -9.95 1.80 39.38
CA ARG A 244 -10.09 3.25 39.52
C ARG A 244 -8.73 3.95 39.47
N ARG A 245 -8.46 4.66 38.39
CA ARG A 245 -7.25 5.50 38.29
C ARG A 245 -7.30 6.65 39.30
N ARG A 246 -6.23 6.82 40.06
CA ARG A 246 -6.11 7.89 41.03
C ARG A 246 -5.72 9.20 40.36
N THR A 247 -6.34 10.31 40.81
CA THR A 247 -5.95 11.65 40.38
C THR A 247 -4.59 12.00 40.99
N THR A 248 -3.79 12.79 40.25
CA THR A 248 -2.49 13.26 40.77
C THR A 248 -2.69 14.22 41.93
N ARG A 249 -1.81 14.15 42.94
CA ARG A 249 -1.83 15.07 44.10
C ARG A 249 -1.74 16.54 43.66
N GLU A 250 -0.95 16.83 42.62
CA GLU A 250 -0.79 18.15 42.03
C GLU A 250 -2.10 18.67 41.41
N TYR A 251 -2.81 17.82 40.70
CA TYR A 251 -4.14 18.16 40.16
C TYR A 251 -5.15 18.41 41.26
N GLU A 252 -5.18 17.61 42.31
CA GLU A 252 -6.08 17.80 43.44
C GLU A 252 -5.84 19.09 44.17
N ARG A 253 -4.57 19.41 44.47
CA ARG A 253 -4.18 20.71 45.09
C ARG A 253 -4.59 21.89 44.21
N ALA A 254 -4.31 21.82 42.91
CA ALA A 254 -4.70 22.87 41.95
C ALA A 254 -6.22 22.98 41.81
N SER A 255 -6.95 21.83 41.86
CA SER A 255 -8.41 21.78 41.79
C SER A 255 -9.07 22.40 43.04
N ARG A 256 -8.50 22.20 44.24
CA ARG A 256 -8.98 22.83 45.47
C ARG A 256 -8.82 24.36 45.40
N ARG A 257 -7.64 24.87 44.98
CA ARG A 257 -7.39 26.30 44.77
C ARG A 257 -8.34 26.90 43.74
N TYR A 258 -8.57 26.23 42.62
CA TYR A 258 -9.51 26.66 41.61
C TYR A 258 -10.95 26.76 42.15
N ARG A 259 -11.40 25.75 42.94
CA ARG A 259 -12.76 25.77 43.54
C ARG A 259 -12.89 26.94 44.52
N LYS A 260 -11.87 27.22 45.33
CA LYS A 260 -11.83 28.37 46.26
C LYS A 260 -11.92 29.71 45.52
N ALA A 261 -11.09 29.91 44.50
CA ALA A 261 -11.12 31.13 43.70
C ALA A 261 -12.43 31.29 42.91
N ARG A 262 -13.03 30.20 42.44
CA ARG A 262 -14.35 30.23 41.79
C ARG A 262 -15.44 30.63 42.77
N LYS A 263 -15.44 30.07 43.98
CA LYS A 263 -16.45 30.41 45.01
C LYS A 263 -16.34 31.86 45.42
N ALA A 264 -15.11 32.39 45.61
CA ALA A 264 -14.87 33.79 45.92
C ALA A 264 -15.39 34.74 44.81
N LEU A 265 -15.10 34.41 43.54
CA LEU A 265 -15.56 35.22 42.42
C LEU A 265 -17.11 35.19 42.23
N MET A 266 -17.73 34.06 42.51
CA MET A 266 -19.22 33.90 42.37
C MET A 266 -20.01 34.45 43.57
N GLY A 267 -19.36 34.55 44.74
CA GLY A 267 -19.99 35.07 45.96
C GLY A 267 -19.72 36.57 46.19
N ALA A 268 -18.95 37.25 45.34
CA ALA A 268 -18.70 38.68 45.44
C ALA A 268 -19.80 39.48 44.73
N GLU A 269 -20.34 40.48 45.42
CA GLU A 269 -21.36 41.40 44.87
C GLU A 269 -20.84 42.18 43.66
N LYS A 270 -19.50 42.48 43.60
CA LYS A 270 -18.83 43.09 42.46
C LYS A 270 -17.58 42.30 42.10
N SER A 271 -17.41 41.95 40.83
CA SER A 271 -16.21 41.29 40.32
C SER A 271 -15.02 42.24 40.28
N THR A 272 -14.09 42.12 41.23
CA THR A 272 -12.84 42.93 41.19
C THR A 272 -11.85 42.32 40.20
N PRO A 273 -10.97 43.15 39.55
CA PRO A 273 -9.95 42.65 38.62
C PRO A 273 -9.02 41.59 39.24
N GLU A 274 -8.79 41.68 40.52
CA GLU A 274 -7.93 40.77 41.30
C GLU A 274 -8.57 39.37 41.44
N LEU A 275 -9.84 39.31 41.80
CA LEU A 275 -10.59 38.05 41.89
C LEU A 275 -10.68 37.36 40.53
N VAL A 276 -10.87 38.13 39.46
CA VAL A 276 -10.89 37.58 38.07
C VAL A 276 -9.51 37.05 37.69
N LYS A 277 -8.44 37.75 38.09
CA LYS A 277 -7.04 37.32 37.84
C LYS A 277 -6.75 36.04 38.61
N GLU A 278 -7.04 35.97 39.90
CA GLU A 278 -6.83 34.78 40.74
C GLU A 278 -7.62 33.55 40.19
N PHE A 279 -8.87 33.75 39.79
CA PHE A 279 -9.67 32.71 39.15
C PHE A 279 -9.00 32.22 37.86
N LYS A 280 -8.56 33.13 36.98
CA LYS A 280 -7.90 32.76 35.72
C LYS A 280 -6.58 32.02 35.98
N ASP A 281 -5.77 32.45 36.92
CA ASP A 281 -4.48 31.84 37.24
C ASP A 281 -4.65 30.48 37.92
N SER A 282 -5.56 30.36 38.88
CA SER A 282 -5.88 29.05 39.50
C SER A 282 -6.45 28.05 38.49
N ARG A 283 -7.29 28.51 37.58
CA ARG A 283 -7.82 27.70 36.47
C ARG A 283 -6.68 27.25 35.56
N ARG A 284 -5.75 28.16 35.15
CA ARG A 284 -4.59 27.84 34.33
C ARG A 284 -3.67 26.84 35.04
N LYS A 285 -3.39 27.01 36.32
CA LYS A 285 -2.60 26.07 37.12
C LYS A 285 -3.24 24.67 37.15
N LYS A 286 -4.56 24.56 37.45
CA LYS A 286 -5.30 23.29 37.43
C LYS A 286 -5.21 22.61 36.07
N MET A 287 -5.41 23.35 34.98
CA MET A 287 -5.41 22.79 33.64
C MET A 287 -4.03 22.36 33.15
N ASN A 288 -2.95 22.87 33.75
CA ASN A 288 -1.60 22.46 33.43
C ASN A 288 -1.14 21.19 34.17
N GLN A 289 -1.93 20.68 35.12
CA GLN A 289 -1.62 19.42 35.82
C GLN A 289 -2.23 18.22 35.09
N HIS A 290 -1.54 17.08 35.17
CA HIS A 290 -2.08 15.82 34.69
C HIS A 290 -3.22 15.37 35.60
N TYR A 291 -4.36 15.02 35.04
CA TYR A 291 -5.49 14.50 35.80
C TYR A 291 -5.15 13.13 36.40
N TYR A 292 -4.65 12.21 35.58
CA TYR A 292 -4.10 10.93 35.99
C TYR A 292 -2.58 10.92 35.83
N ASN A 293 -1.89 10.15 36.66
CA ASN A 293 -0.46 9.91 36.47
C ASN A 293 -0.25 9.07 35.18
N PRO A 294 0.45 9.59 34.17
CA PRO A 294 0.73 8.83 32.95
C PRO A 294 1.68 7.63 33.20
N PHE A 295 2.40 7.62 34.34
CA PHE A 295 3.32 6.56 34.75
C PHE A 295 2.83 5.82 36.00
N GLU A 296 1.51 5.72 36.18
CA GLU A 296 0.93 4.96 37.29
C GLU A 296 1.30 3.48 37.14
N GLU A 297 1.88 2.88 38.19
CA GLU A 297 2.41 1.50 38.14
C GLU A 297 1.37 0.46 37.74
N GLY A 298 0.10 0.68 38.05
CA GLY A 298 -1.01 -0.16 37.68
C GLY A 298 -1.62 0.12 36.28
N PHE A 299 -1.06 1.03 35.47
CA PHE A 299 -1.61 1.35 34.16
C PHE A 299 -0.59 1.09 33.05
N LYS A 300 -0.70 -0.07 32.42
CA LYS A 300 0.16 -0.49 31.32
C LYS A 300 -0.71 -0.92 30.14
N LYS A 301 -0.36 -0.49 28.95
CA LYS A 301 -1.03 -0.92 27.70
C LYS A 301 -0.03 -1.05 26.56
N ILE A 302 -0.27 -2.04 25.71
CA ILE A 302 0.47 -2.26 24.49
C ILE A 302 -0.46 -2.09 23.28
N GLN A 303 0.06 -1.50 22.23
CA GLN A 303 -0.62 -1.37 20.93
C GLN A 303 0.30 -1.89 19.83
N TYR A 304 -0.27 -2.62 18.90
CA TYR A 304 0.46 -3.26 17.81
C TYR A 304 -0.18 -2.91 16.48
N ASN A 305 0.64 -2.70 15.46
CA ASN A 305 0.21 -2.49 14.09
C ASN A 305 1.27 -3.02 13.13
N ARG A 306 0.86 -3.80 12.13
CA ARG A 306 1.74 -4.43 11.14
C ARG A 306 1.29 -4.13 9.71
N TYR A 307 2.26 -3.88 8.87
CA TYR A 307 2.08 -3.76 7.43
C TYR A 307 3.14 -4.63 6.72
N ALA A 308 2.76 -5.84 6.30
CA ALA A 308 3.67 -6.87 5.80
C ALA A 308 4.75 -7.22 6.85
N ASP A 309 6.02 -6.99 6.53
CA ASP A 309 7.19 -7.17 7.38
C ASP A 309 7.49 -5.99 8.31
N ASP A 310 7.00 -4.80 7.98
CA ASP A 310 7.12 -3.60 8.82
C ASP A 310 6.09 -3.60 9.96
N PHE A 311 6.51 -3.46 11.20
CA PHE A 311 5.59 -3.31 12.31
C PHE A 311 6.07 -2.35 13.40
N VAL A 312 5.11 -1.83 14.15
CA VAL A 312 5.35 -0.91 15.26
C VAL A 312 4.58 -1.33 16.50
N ILE A 313 5.22 -1.21 17.65
CA ILE A 313 4.62 -1.48 18.94
C ILE A 313 4.65 -0.20 19.77
N GLY A 314 3.50 0.24 20.24
CA GLY A 314 3.35 1.38 21.15
C GLY A 314 3.16 0.88 22.58
N VAL A 315 3.97 1.38 23.50
CA VAL A 315 3.97 0.96 24.90
C VAL A 315 3.59 2.12 25.81
N ILE A 316 2.58 1.92 26.64
CA ILE A 316 2.30 2.76 27.80
C ILE A 316 2.92 2.03 28.99
N GLY A 317 4.04 2.56 29.50
CA GLY A 317 4.86 1.95 30.53
C GLY A 317 6.23 2.58 30.62
N SER A 318 7.16 1.91 31.30
CA SER A 318 8.54 2.34 31.43
C SER A 318 9.38 2.04 30.17
N LYS A 319 10.56 2.64 30.06
CA LYS A 319 11.52 2.31 29.02
C LYS A 319 11.99 0.85 29.11
N LYS A 320 12.17 0.36 30.35
CA LYS A 320 12.53 -1.04 30.62
C LYS A 320 11.47 -2.01 30.10
N ASP A 321 10.18 -1.69 30.26
CA ASP A 321 9.09 -2.51 29.69
C ASP A 321 9.20 -2.55 28.16
N ALA A 322 9.44 -1.44 27.50
CA ALA A 322 9.60 -1.39 26.04
C ALA A 322 10.83 -2.17 25.54
N GLU A 323 11.94 -2.12 26.29
CA GLU A 323 13.14 -2.90 26.01
C GLU A 323 12.90 -4.41 26.21
N LYS A 324 12.18 -4.79 27.27
CA LYS A 324 11.77 -6.18 27.52
C LYS A 324 10.88 -6.71 26.38
N ILE A 325 9.84 -5.98 26.02
CA ILE A 325 8.95 -6.34 24.90
C ILE A 325 9.76 -6.50 23.61
N LYS A 326 10.75 -5.64 23.38
CA LYS A 326 11.67 -5.76 22.26
C LYS A 326 12.37 -7.12 22.26
N GLU A 327 12.92 -7.55 23.36
CA GLU A 327 13.67 -8.80 23.46
C GLU A 327 12.76 -10.02 23.36
N ASP A 328 11.62 -10.01 24.05
CA ASP A 328 10.64 -11.11 24.02
C ASP A 328 10.13 -11.38 22.59
N VAL A 329 9.87 -10.33 21.80
CA VAL A 329 9.47 -10.48 20.39
C VAL A 329 10.63 -10.96 19.51
N LYS A 330 11.88 -10.58 19.82
CA LYS A 330 13.07 -11.09 19.10
C LYS A 330 13.21 -12.60 19.31
N ILE A 331 13.12 -13.04 20.54
CA ILE A 331 13.16 -14.47 20.91
C ILE A 331 12.04 -15.23 20.19
N PHE A 332 10.82 -14.74 20.25
CA PHE A 332 9.68 -15.37 19.57
C PHE A 332 9.91 -15.52 18.06
N LEU A 333 10.37 -14.47 17.38
CA LEU A 333 10.65 -14.52 15.95
C LEU A 333 11.73 -15.53 15.61
N GLN A 334 12.78 -15.63 16.44
CA GLN A 334 13.88 -16.53 16.22
C GLN A 334 13.52 -18.00 16.51
N GLU A 335 12.85 -18.27 17.63
CA GLU A 335 12.57 -19.65 18.07
C GLU A 335 11.36 -20.27 17.35
N LYS A 336 10.30 -19.48 17.09
CA LYS A 336 9.05 -19.98 16.51
C LYS A 336 8.95 -19.79 15.00
N LEU A 337 9.52 -18.71 14.49
CA LEU A 337 9.39 -18.36 13.09
C LEU A 337 10.74 -18.41 12.33
N HIS A 338 11.82 -18.79 12.98
CA HIS A 338 13.17 -18.84 12.37
C HIS A 338 13.54 -17.55 11.61
N LEU A 339 13.07 -16.39 12.12
CA LEU A 339 13.29 -15.09 11.51
C LEU A 339 14.19 -14.22 12.37
N GLU A 340 15.10 -13.49 11.72
CA GLU A 340 15.98 -12.54 12.39
C GLU A 340 15.43 -11.12 12.32
N MET A 341 15.56 -10.37 13.41
CA MET A 341 15.31 -8.94 13.40
C MET A 341 16.51 -8.14 12.89
N SER A 342 16.25 -7.05 12.18
CA SER A 342 17.26 -6.09 11.80
C SER A 342 17.67 -5.25 13.00
N GLU A 343 18.83 -5.49 13.60
CA GLU A 343 19.32 -4.73 14.76
C GLU A 343 19.55 -3.25 14.44
N GLU A 344 20.06 -2.95 13.24
CA GLU A 344 20.31 -1.56 12.78
C GLU A 344 19.03 -0.71 12.73
N LYS A 345 17.88 -1.32 12.41
CA LYS A 345 16.59 -0.64 12.24
C LYS A 345 15.68 -0.76 13.47
N THR A 346 16.04 -1.60 14.43
CA THR A 346 15.24 -1.83 15.62
C THR A 346 15.60 -0.85 16.72
N LYS A 347 14.71 0.11 17.01
CA LYS A 347 14.95 1.18 17.99
C LYS A 347 13.79 1.32 18.96
N VAL A 348 14.11 1.62 20.21
CA VAL A 348 13.14 2.06 21.21
C VAL A 348 13.20 3.58 21.27
N THR A 349 12.16 4.24 20.79
CA THR A 349 12.12 5.70 20.64
C THR A 349 11.03 6.28 21.56
N HIS A 350 11.35 7.35 22.30
CA HIS A 350 10.32 8.07 23.06
C HIS A 350 9.32 8.71 22.11
N SER A 351 8.04 8.57 22.39
CA SER A 351 6.94 8.93 21.48
C SER A 351 6.83 10.42 21.13
N SER A 352 7.53 11.30 21.87
CA SER A 352 7.66 12.74 21.51
C SER A 352 8.56 12.98 20.29
N LYS A 353 9.48 12.04 20.02
CA LYS A 353 10.33 12.09 18.82
C LYS A 353 9.60 11.52 17.62
N PRO A 354 9.85 12.01 16.40
CA PRO A 354 9.24 11.45 15.21
C PRO A 354 9.77 10.05 14.91
N VAL A 355 8.86 9.13 14.65
CA VAL A 355 9.12 7.75 14.24
C VAL A 355 8.69 7.57 12.81
N ARG A 356 9.54 6.96 11.96
CA ARG A 356 9.26 6.72 10.56
C ARG A 356 8.51 5.41 10.36
N TYR A 357 7.25 5.49 9.90
CA TYR A 357 6.45 4.32 9.57
C TYR A 357 5.68 4.53 8.27
N LEU A 358 5.74 3.58 7.33
CA LEU A 358 5.06 3.60 6.04
C LEU A 358 5.20 4.93 5.27
N GLY A 359 6.38 5.53 5.33
CA GLY A 359 6.68 6.77 4.62
C GLY A 359 6.21 8.06 5.28
N TYR A 360 5.54 7.98 6.43
CA TYR A 360 5.19 9.09 7.29
C TYR A 360 6.10 9.17 8.51
N ASP A 361 6.23 10.36 9.08
CA ASP A 361 6.75 10.54 10.42
C ASP A 361 5.57 10.71 11.38
N PHE A 362 5.45 9.87 12.39
CA PHE A 362 4.43 10.05 13.41
C PHE A 362 5.04 10.29 14.78
N LYS A 363 4.34 11.03 15.61
CA LYS A 363 4.72 11.28 17.02
C LYS A 363 3.49 11.49 17.88
N VAL A 364 3.62 11.22 19.16
CA VAL A 364 2.61 11.56 20.16
C VAL A 364 2.87 12.98 20.68
N ILE A 365 1.85 13.79 20.72
CA ILE A 365 1.98 15.20 21.15
C ILE A 365 1.91 15.29 22.66
N HIS A 366 2.94 15.83 23.27
CA HIS A 366 3.03 16.11 24.70
C HIS A 366 2.88 17.63 25.01
N SER A 367 2.06 18.32 24.19
CA SER A 367 1.87 19.76 24.33
C SER A 367 1.12 20.12 25.62
N LYS A 368 1.60 21.15 26.31
CA LYS A 368 0.89 21.79 27.43
C LYS A 368 -0.02 22.95 26.97
N ASN A 369 -0.15 23.18 25.67
CA ASN A 369 -0.92 24.27 25.12
C ASN A 369 -2.41 24.14 25.47
N MET A 370 -3.02 25.27 25.77
CA MET A 370 -4.43 25.40 26.12
C MET A 370 -5.18 26.08 24.97
N LYS A 371 -6.38 25.61 24.66
CA LYS A 371 -7.28 26.25 23.71
C LYS A 371 -8.64 26.49 24.37
N ARG A 372 -9.25 27.64 24.07
CA ARG A 372 -10.61 27.96 24.46
C ARG A 372 -11.59 27.19 23.59
N CYS A 373 -12.47 26.40 24.20
CA CYS A 373 -13.54 25.69 23.52
C CYS A 373 -14.71 26.64 23.21
N LYS A 374 -15.66 26.21 22.36
CA LYS A 374 -16.85 26.98 21.98
C LYS A 374 -17.70 27.38 23.21
N ASN A 375 -17.72 26.55 24.25
CA ASN A 375 -18.41 26.81 25.52
C ASN A 375 -17.60 27.67 26.50
N GLY A 376 -16.50 28.31 26.06
CA GLY A 376 -15.66 29.15 26.88
C GLY A 376 -14.62 28.42 27.72
N ASP A 377 -14.69 27.11 27.84
CA ASP A 377 -13.77 26.31 28.63
C ASP A 377 -12.37 26.22 28.02
N MET A 378 -11.35 26.29 28.88
CA MET A 378 -9.97 26.03 28.47
C MET A 378 -9.65 24.55 28.59
N LYS A 379 -9.29 23.90 27.48
CA LYS A 379 -8.89 22.50 27.45
C LYS A 379 -7.48 22.37 26.93
N ARG A 380 -6.73 21.38 27.43
CA ARG A 380 -5.47 20.96 26.81
C ARG A 380 -5.75 20.48 25.40
N VAL A 381 -4.93 20.96 24.47
CA VAL A 381 -5.10 20.64 23.08
C VAL A 381 -4.06 19.59 22.69
N TRP A 382 -4.56 18.48 22.13
CA TRP A 382 -3.76 17.43 21.48
C TRP A 382 -2.81 16.63 22.38
N TYR A 383 -2.85 16.79 23.71
CA TYR A 383 -2.02 15.98 24.61
C TYR A 383 -2.36 14.48 24.44
N GLY A 384 -1.34 13.65 24.25
CA GLY A 384 -1.47 12.22 24.02
C GLY A 384 -1.91 11.84 22.60
N LYS A 385 -2.32 12.77 21.72
CA LYS A 385 -2.76 12.46 20.35
C LYS A 385 -1.58 12.20 19.43
N VAL A 386 -1.77 11.24 18.54
CA VAL A 386 -0.84 10.92 17.48
C VAL A 386 -1.03 11.86 16.30
N PHE A 387 0.05 12.46 15.84
CA PHE A 387 0.10 13.29 14.64
C PHE A 387 0.99 12.64 13.59
N LEU A 388 0.49 12.64 12.35
CA LEU A 388 1.17 12.12 11.17
C LEU A 388 1.73 13.29 10.36
N TYR A 389 2.99 13.19 9.98
CA TYR A 389 3.66 14.24 9.20
C TYR A 389 4.23 13.69 7.91
N MET A 390 4.17 14.48 6.87
CA MET A 390 4.92 14.26 5.63
C MET A 390 6.38 14.70 5.87
N PRO A 391 7.36 13.80 5.67
CA PRO A 391 8.77 14.16 5.78
C PRO A 391 9.19 15.16 4.69
N LYS A 392 9.89 16.21 5.08
CA LYS A 392 10.32 17.29 4.16
C LYS A 392 11.17 16.76 3.01
N GLU A 393 12.11 15.88 3.30
CA GLU A 393 13.03 15.32 2.31
C GLU A 393 12.33 14.49 1.22
N LYS A 394 11.18 13.91 1.51
CA LYS A 394 10.46 13.03 0.56
C LYS A 394 9.97 13.77 -0.68
N TRP A 395 9.31 14.92 -0.51
CA TRP A 395 8.79 15.65 -1.65
C TRP A 395 9.89 16.41 -2.41
N ILE A 396 10.92 16.90 -1.69
CA ILE A 396 12.10 17.54 -2.29
C ILE A 396 12.82 16.52 -3.18
N LYS A 397 13.18 15.35 -2.61
CA LYS A 397 13.85 14.28 -3.35
C LYS A 397 13.06 13.86 -4.57
N LYS A 398 11.74 13.71 -4.46
CA LYS A 398 10.87 13.32 -5.58
C LYS A 398 10.84 14.38 -6.70
N ALA A 399 10.86 15.66 -6.34
CA ALA A 399 10.94 16.75 -7.32
C ALA A 399 12.31 16.80 -8.03
N MET A 400 13.40 16.51 -7.30
CA MET A 400 14.76 16.41 -7.88
C MET A 400 14.90 15.20 -8.81
N GLU A 401 14.48 14.01 -8.36
CA GLU A 401 14.50 12.76 -9.15
C GLU A 401 13.79 12.90 -10.49
N ARG A 402 12.79 13.77 -10.57
CA ARG A 402 12.04 14.07 -11.80
C ARG A 402 12.60 15.24 -12.60
N GLY A 403 13.71 15.82 -12.18
CA GLY A 403 14.31 16.97 -12.83
C GLY A 403 13.45 18.25 -12.77
N ALA A 404 12.45 18.30 -11.88
CA ALA A 404 11.56 19.45 -11.76
C ALA A 404 12.20 20.61 -10.98
N ILE A 405 13.14 20.31 -10.06
CA ILE A 405 13.86 21.30 -9.27
C ILE A 405 15.36 20.99 -9.21
N GLN A 406 16.15 22.04 -9.06
CA GLN A 406 17.55 21.99 -8.69
C GLN A 406 17.71 22.66 -7.31
N VAL A 407 18.40 21.98 -6.41
CA VAL A 407 18.75 22.55 -5.10
C VAL A 407 20.21 22.96 -5.13
N LYS A 408 20.49 24.24 -4.89
CA LYS A 408 21.84 24.79 -4.71
C LYS A 408 21.97 25.27 -3.28
N ARG A 409 23.10 25.03 -2.65
CA ARG A 409 23.46 25.65 -1.37
C ARG A 409 24.19 26.96 -1.66
N ASN A 410 23.77 28.02 -1.00
CA ASN A 410 24.55 29.26 -0.97
C ASN A 410 25.78 29.03 -0.09
N ASN A 411 26.97 29.27 -0.62
CA ASN A 411 28.23 29.01 0.08
C ASN A 411 28.39 29.91 1.31
N ASP A 412 27.90 31.15 1.25
CA ASP A 412 28.08 32.16 2.30
C ASP A 412 27.10 31.98 3.47
N THR A 413 25.86 31.64 3.18
CA THR A 413 24.78 31.54 4.18
C THR A 413 24.40 30.11 4.56
N GLY A 414 24.92 29.10 3.86
CA GLY A 414 24.54 27.68 4.00
C GLY A 414 23.08 27.37 3.65
N LYS A 415 22.31 28.39 3.21
CA LYS A 415 20.87 28.24 2.92
C LYS A 415 20.64 27.53 1.59
N GLU A 416 19.68 26.61 1.57
CA GLU A 416 19.23 25.94 0.34
C GLU A 416 18.39 26.89 -0.53
N MET A 417 18.78 27.08 -1.78
CA MET A 417 18.02 27.77 -2.81
C MET A 417 17.45 26.75 -3.78
N TRP A 418 16.15 26.79 -3.96
CA TRP A 418 15.44 25.87 -4.88
C TRP A 418 15.06 26.59 -6.14
N ARG A 419 15.49 26.05 -7.29
CA ARG A 419 15.21 26.61 -8.62
C ARG A 419 14.35 25.65 -9.42
N PRO A 420 13.18 26.06 -9.94
CA PRO A 420 12.39 25.22 -10.84
C PRO A 420 13.13 25.08 -12.18
N MET A 421 13.23 23.84 -12.68
CA MET A 421 13.93 23.48 -13.90
C MET A 421 12.94 22.99 -14.97
N PRO A 422 13.16 23.26 -16.27
CA PRO A 422 12.38 22.66 -17.34
C PRO A 422 12.69 21.16 -17.45
N ARG A 423 11.67 20.35 -17.69
CA ARG A 423 11.82 18.90 -17.90
C ARG A 423 11.98 18.59 -19.38
N LYS A 424 13.22 18.41 -19.81
CA LYS A 424 13.58 18.14 -21.22
C LYS A 424 12.96 16.83 -21.73
N ASP A 425 12.82 15.83 -20.87
CA ASP A 425 12.21 14.51 -21.15
C ASP A 425 10.73 14.59 -21.58
N LEU A 426 10.05 15.68 -21.27
CA LEU A 426 8.65 15.89 -21.62
C LEU A 426 8.42 16.78 -22.84
N MET A 427 9.42 17.51 -23.32
CA MET A 427 9.25 18.53 -24.38
C MET A 427 8.71 17.96 -25.70
N ASN A 428 9.01 16.68 -26.00
CA ASN A 428 8.54 16.00 -27.22
C ASN A 428 7.08 15.49 -27.12
N ARG A 429 6.40 15.69 -25.98
CA ARG A 429 5.00 15.31 -25.78
C ARG A 429 4.06 16.46 -26.14
N SER A 430 2.76 16.15 -26.36
CA SER A 430 1.75 17.20 -26.50
C SER A 430 1.64 18.04 -25.23
N ASP A 431 1.20 19.29 -25.33
CA ASP A 431 1.07 20.20 -24.18
C ASP A 431 0.11 19.64 -23.13
N ALA A 432 -1.01 19.04 -23.58
CA ALA A 432 -1.96 18.39 -22.71
C ALA A 432 -1.35 17.19 -21.96
N GLU A 433 -0.49 16.38 -22.60
CA GLU A 433 0.22 15.29 -21.96
C GLU A 433 1.26 15.78 -20.94
N ILE A 434 1.95 16.89 -21.24
CA ILE A 434 2.87 17.54 -20.30
C ILE A 434 2.09 17.91 -19.03
N VAL A 435 1.01 18.69 -19.16
CA VAL A 435 0.20 19.12 -18.01
C VAL A 435 -0.41 17.93 -17.27
N SER A 436 -0.92 16.94 -17.98
CA SER A 436 -1.48 15.71 -17.39
C SER A 436 -0.45 14.92 -16.58
N THR A 437 0.81 14.87 -17.05
CA THR A 437 1.92 14.23 -16.34
C THR A 437 2.19 14.93 -15.01
N PHE A 438 2.34 16.25 -15.02
CA PHE A 438 2.52 17.03 -13.79
C PHE A 438 1.34 16.91 -12.84
N ASN A 439 0.11 16.95 -13.35
CA ASN A 439 -1.11 16.75 -12.55
C ASN A 439 -1.14 15.38 -11.85
N SER A 440 -0.79 14.32 -12.56
CA SER A 440 -0.74 12.97 -12.01
C SER A 440 0.30 12.85 -10.89
N GLU A 441 1.42 13.54 -11.03
CA GLU A 441 2.48 13.59 -10.04
C GLU A 441 2.06 14.35 -8.77
N ILE A 442 1.40 15.50 -8.94
CA ILE A 442 0.88 16.30 -7.83
C ILE A 442 -0.22 15.53 -7.09
N ARG A 443 -1.20 14.98 -7.83
CA ARG A 443 -2.29 14.18 -7.24
C ARG A 443 -1.78 12.94 -6.52
N GLY A 444 -0.82 12.23 -7.11
CA GLY A 444 -0.23 11.04 -6.48
C GLY A 444 0.45 11.37 -5.16
N LEU A 445 1.21 12.46 -5.09
CA LEU A 445 1.85 12.91 -3.86
C LEU A 445 0.82 13.38 -2.82
N TYR A 446 -0.15 14.16 -3.24
CA TYR A 446 -1.21 14.66 -2.36
C TYR A 446 -2.09 13.51 -1.83
N ASN A 447 -2.55 12.62 -2.69
CA ASN A 447 -3.38 11.49 -2.29
C ASN A 447 -2.66 10.61 -1.26
N PHE A 448 -1.34 10.42 -1.42
CA PHE A 448 -0.56 9.66 -0.44
C PHE A 448 -0.42 10.40 0.89
N TYR A 449 -0.22 11.74 0.92
CA TYR A 449 0.01 12.51 2.15
C TYR A 449 -1.21 13.27 2.68
N ARG A 450 -2.40 13.04 2.13
CA ARG A 450 -3.63 13.80 2.48
C ARG A 450 -4.05 13.74 3.95
N ILE A 451 -3.62 12.69 4.68
CA ILE A 451 -3.92 12.53 6.11
C ILE A 451 -2.85 13.18 7.02
N ALA A 452 -1.77 13.73 6.45
CA ALA A 452 -0.70 14.39 7.21
C ALA A 452 -1.15 15.74 7.78
N GLU A 453 -0.68 16.07 8.99
CA GLU A 453 -0.97 17.35 9.63
C GLU A 453 -0.37 18.54 8.85
N ASN A 454 0.79 18.32 8.23
CA ASN A 454 1.51 19.33 7.47
C ASN A 454 1.31 19.23 5.94
N VAL A 455 0.19 18.65 5.49
CA VAL A 455 -0.10 18.52 4.05
C VAL A 455 -0.07 19.86 3.30
N GLY A 456 -0.40 20.96 3.98
CA GLY A 456 -0.27 22.32 3.45
C GLY A 456 1.15 22.69 2.99
N ALA A 457 2.20 21.99 3.47
CA ALA A 457 3.56 22.18 2.97
C ALA A 457 3.70 21.81 1.47
N LEU A 458 2.76 21.04 0.90
CA LEU A 458 2.70 20.75 -0.54
C LEU A 458 2.45 21.99 -1.41
N HIS A 459 1.99 23.12 -0.85
CA HIS A 459 1.93 24.39 -1.60
C HIS A 459 3.31 24.83 -2.09
N LYS A 460 4.38 24.58 -1.31
CA LYS A 460 5.77 24.85 -1.73
C LYS A 460 6.20 23.95 -2.88
N TYR A 461 5.88 22.66 -2.79
CA TYR A 461 6.11 21.70 -3.87
C TYR A 461 5.36 22.11 -5.13
N TYR A 462 4.07 22.41 -5.00
CA TYR A 462 3.21 22.85 -6.10
C TYR A 462 3.75 24.10 -6.80
N TYR A 463 4.19 25.10 -6.05
CA TYR A 463 4.78 26.31 -6.63
C TYR A 463 5.99 25.98 -7.49
N MET A 464 6.91 25.17 -7.01
CA MET A 464 8.10 24.77 -7.77
C MET A 464 7.75 23.96 -9.01
N VAL A 465 6.85 23.00 -8.88
CA VAL A 465 6.42 22.12 -9.97
C VAL A 465 5.62 22.88 -11.02
N ARG A 466 4.79 23.85 -10.62
CA ARG A 466 4.07 24.75 -11.51
C ARG A 466 5.04 25.55 -12.39
N TYR A 467 6.07 26.14 -11.79
CA TYR A 467 7.07 26.87 -12.55
C TYR A 467 7.95 25.96 -13.43
N SER A 468 8.25 24.75 -12.97
CA SER A 468 8.91 23.73 -13.79
C SER A 468 8.08 23.41 -15.03
N MET A 469 6.79 23.18 -14.89
CA MET A 469 5.86 22.93 -15.99
C MET A 469 5.79 24.11 -16.97
N LEU A 470 5.63 25.33 -16.47
CA LEU A 470 5.61 26.54 -17.30
C LEU A 470 6.93 26.71 -18.08
N LYS A 471 8.08 26.47 -17.46
CA LYS A 471 9.39 26.47 -18.13
C LYS A 471 9.53 25.36 -19.15
N THR A 472 8.93 24.20 -18.92
CA THR A 472 8.90 23.08 -19.88
C THR A 472 8.13 23.46 -21.13
N LEU A 473 6.94 24.06 -20.98
CA LEU A 473 6.14 24.56 -22.10
C LEU A 473 6.85 25.72 -22.83
N ALA A 474 7.43 26.67 -22.09
CA ALA A 474 8.18 27.78 -22.66
C ALA A 474 9.38 27.30 -23.50
N GLY A 475 10.14 26.33 -22.98
CA GLY A 475 11.25 25.72 -23.71
C GLY A 475 10.80 24.95 -24.95
N LYS A 476 9.69 24.22 -24.89
CA LYS A 476 9.11 23.54 -26.05
C LYS A 476 8.72 24.52 -27.17
N HIS A 477 8.05 25.60 -26.79
CA HIS A 477 7.56 26.61 -27.74
C HIS A 477 8.58 27.73 -28.05
N ARG A 478 9.83 27.60 -27.59
CA ARG A 478 10.91 28.58 -27.78
C ARG A 478 10.48 30.01 -27.40
N THR A 479 9.80 30.13 -26.27
CA THR A 479 9.25 31.39 -25.74
C THR A 479 9.53 31.55 -24.25
N ASN A 480 9.03 32.59 -23.62
CA ASN A 480 9.18 32.79 -22.19
C ASN A 480 7.90 32.42 -21.39
N VAL A 481 8.06 32.28 -20.07
CA VAL A 481 6.98 31.89 -19.18
C VAL A 481 5.80 32.88 -19.16
N SER A 482 6.08 34.17 -19.37
CA SER A 482 5.07 35.23 -19.42
C SER A 482 4.11 35.06 -20.60
N VAL A 483 4.65 34.71 -21.78
CA VAL A 483 3.85 34.43 -22.98
C VAL A 483 2.97 33.19 -22.78
N ILE A 484 3.52 32.10 -22.21
CA ILE A 484 2.73 30.89 -21.89
C ILE A 484 1.59 31.23 -20.92
N LYS A 485 1.86 32.05 -19.90
CA LYS A 485 0.81 32.51 -18.98
C LYS A 485 -0.26 33.33 -19.70
N LYS A 486 0.12 34.33 -20.47
CA LYS A 486 -0.85 35.17 -21.22
C LYS A 486 -1.73 34.33 -22.16
N ARG A 487 -1.16 33.32 -22.83
CA ARG A 487 -1.87 32.46 -23.79
C ARG A 487 -2.85 31.47 -23.15
N HIS A 488 -2.51 30.94 -21.98
CA HIS A 488 -3.20 29.79 -21.43
C HIS A 488 -3.82 29.99 -20.04
N MET A 489 -3.62 31.17 -19.41
CA MET A 489 -4.26 31.45 -18.11
C MET A 489 -5.66 32.04 -18.33
N VAL A 490 -6.65 31.34 -17.75
CA VAL A 490 -8.05 31.79 -17.71
C VAL A 490 -8.52 31.73 -16.26
N ASN A 491 -8.96 32.85 -15.71
CA ASN A 491 -9.40 32.97 -14.30
C ASN A 491 -8.41 32.36 -13.27
N GLY A 492 -7.11 32.59 -13.47
CA GLY A 492 -6.07 32.09 -12.58
C GLY A 492 -5.68 30.61 -12.77
N VAL A 493 -6.41 29.86 -13.59
CA VAL A 493 -6.14 28.45 -13.91
C VAL A 493 -5.50 28.33 -15.29
N LEU A 494 -4.43 27.54 -15.39
CA LEU A 494 -3.81 27.23 -16.68
C LEU A 494 -4.63 26.15 -17.38
N ARG A 495 -5.10 26.46 -18.62
CA ARG A 495 -5.93 25.57 -19.45
C ARG A 495 -5.28 25.35 -20.81
N ILE A 496 -4.93 24.13 -21.11
CA ILE A 496 -4.35 23.73 -22.40
C ILE A 496 -5.45 23.08 -23.26
N PRO A 497 -5.78 23.65 -24.43
CA PRO A 497 -6.73 23.02 -25.34
C PRO A 497 -6.13 21.78 -25.99
N TYR A 498 -6.95 20.78 -26.24
CA TYR A 498 -6.64 19.60 -27.05
C TYR A 498 -7.88 19.09 -27.76
N ASP A 499 -7.69 18.64 -28.99
CA ASP A 499 -8.80 18.17 -29.81
C ASP A 499 -9.05 16.67 -29.60
N THR A 500 -10.31 16.30 -29.58
CA THR A 500 -10.78 14.92 -29.49
C THR A 500 -11.83 14.66 -30.57
N THR A 501 -12.13 13.39 -30.85
CA THR A 501 -13.20 12.99 -31.77
C THR A 501 -14.59 13.54 -31.40
N LYS A 502 -14.75 14.03 -30.16
CA LYS A 502 -15.98 14.63 -29.62
C LYS A 502 -15.88 16.16 -29.47
N GLY A 503 -14.93 16.80 -30.16
CA GLY A 503 -14.68 18.24 -30.11
C GLY A 503 -13.52 18.63 -29.18
N ARG A 504 -13.32 19.96 -29.07
CA ARG A 504 -12.24 20.58 -28.31
C ARG A 504 -12.47 20.44 -26.80
N LYS A 505 -11.43 19.98 -26.07
CA LYS A 505 -11.41 19.86 -24.61
C LYS A 505 -10.23 20.62 -24.02
N TYR A 506 -10.27 20.86 -22.72
CA TYR A 506 -9.20 21.55 -22.00
C TYR A 506 -8.59 20.65 -20.91
N CYS A 507 -7.27 20.63 -20.84
CA CYS A 507 -6.52 20.02 -19.74
C CYS A 507 -6.13 21.13 -18.77
N GLU A 508 -6.78 21.16 -17.61
CA GLU A 508 -6.49 22.15 -16.57
C GLU A 508 -5.33 21.69 -15.69
N PHE A 509 -4.44 22.62 -15.35
CA PHE A 509 -3.41 22.34 -14.36
C PHE A 509 -4.04 22.28 -12.98
N TYR A 510 -3.55 21.36 -12.13
CA TYR A 510 -4.07 21.11 -10.78
C TYR A 510 -4.28 22.39 -9.98
N HIS A 511 -5.46 22.58 -9.42
CA HIS A 511 -5.85 23.78 -8.66
C HIS A 511 -6.76 23.49 -7.46
N ASP A 512 -7.00 22.19 -7.13
CA ASP A 512 -7.93 21.76 -6.06
C ASP A 512 -7.41 22.07 -4.64
N GLY A 513 -6.13 22.54 -4.53
CA GLY A 513 -5.49 22.85 -3.25
C GLY A 513 -5.07 21.60 -2.46
N PHE A 514 -4.58 21.82 -1.23
CA PHE A 514 -4.05 20.77 -0.36
C PHE A 514 -4.67 20.86 1.03
N ARG A 515 -5.86 20.28 1.17
CA ARG A 515 -6.57 20.21 2.46
C ARG A 515 -6.27 18.88 3.14
N LYS A 516 -6.13 18.91 4.46
CA LYS A 516 -6.03 17.69 5.26
C LYS A 516 -7.37 16.96 5.26
N HIS A 517 -7.32 15.65 5.07
CA HIS A 517 -8.48 14.76 5.22
C HIS A 517 -8.35 13.91 6.49
N SER A 518 -9.48 13.55 7.09
CA SER A 518 -9.53 12.59 8.20
C SER A 518 -9.25 11.17 7.73
N ASP A 519 -9.73 10.86 6.54
CA ASP A 519 -9.76 9.52 5.95
C ASP A 519 -8.69 9.36 4.89
N GLY A 520 -8.23 8.12 4.73
CA GLY A 520 -7.32 7.73 3.68
C GLY A 520 -7.96 7.88 2.29
N TYR A 521 -7.17 7.61 1.27
CA TYR A 521 -7.62 7.60 -0.12
C TYR A 521 -7.95 6.16 -0.54
N ASP A 522 -9.20 5.90 -0.93
CA ASP A 522 -9.69 4.55 -1.20
C ASP A 522 -9.05 3.87 -2.42
N ASN A 523 -8.56 4.67 -3.39
CA ASN A 523 -7.89 4.18 -4.60
C ASN A 523 -6.36 4.19 -4.46
N VAL A 524 -5.84 3.73 -3.34
CA VAL A 524 -4.38 3.63 -3.14
C VAL A 524 -3.83 2.43 -3.90
N ALA A 525 -2.66 2.59 -4.51
CA ALA A 525 -2.03 1.56 -5.35
C ALA A 525 -1.61 0.28 -4.59
N ASP A 526 -1.55 0.34 -3.27
CA ASP A 526 -1.19 -0.79 -2.40
C ASP A 526 -2.39 -1.63 -1.95
N VAL A 527 -3.62 -1.23 -2.31
CA VAL A 527 -4.82 -2.03 -2.01
C VAL A 527 -4.88 -3.22 -2.96
N MET A 528 -4.82 -4.42 -2.40
CA MET A 528 -4.97 -5.64 -3.17
C MET A 528 -6.40 -5.77 -3.72
N PRO A 529 -6.57 -6.19 -5.00
CA PRO A 529 -7.88 -6.46 -5.54
C PRO A 529 -8.49 -7.69 -4.85
N SER A 530 -9.74 -7.55 -4.39
CA SER A 530 -10.51 -8.70 -3.90
C SER A 530 -11.18 -9.43 -5.07
N TYR A 531 -11.34 -10.74 -4.97
CA TYR A 531 -12.11 -11.53 -5.95
C TYR A 531 -13.55 -11.04 -6.09
N ARG A 532 -14.15 -10.49 -5.04
CA ARG A 532 -15.51 -9.89 -5.07
C ARG A 532 -15.60 -8.66 -5.98
N LYS A 533 -14.50 -7.94 -6.21
CA LYS A 533 -14.46 -6.78 -7.10
C LYS A 533 -14.69 -7.15 -8.57
N TYR A 534 -14.58 -8.42 -8.93
CA TYR A 534 -14.67 -8.93 -10.29
C TYR A 534 -16.02 -9.54 -10.64
N ASP A 535 -16.98 -9.49 -9.71
CA ASP A 535 -18.32 -10.09 -9.88
C ASP A 535 -19.18 -9.42 -10.96
N SER A 536 -18.79 -8.23 -11.42
CA SER A 536 -19.66 -7.41 -12.26
C SER A 536 -19.10 -6.98 -13.59
N ARG A 537 -18.67 -7.70 -14.51
CA ARG A 537 -18.23 -7.33 -15.89
C ARG A 537 -16.79 -7.75 -16.20
N HIS A 538 -16.58 -9.04 -16.38
CA HIS A 538 -15.35 -9.55 -16.98
C HIS A 538 -15.41 -9.46 -18.51
N THR A 539 -15.24 -8.26 -19.04
CA THR A 539 -15.25 -8.05 -20.50
C THR A 539 -14.27 -8.97 -21.24
N ILE A 540 -13.13 -9.30 -20.64
CA ILE A 540 -12.12 -10.17 -21.26
C ILE A 540 -12.58 -11.64 -21.29
N VAL A 541 -13.18 -12.12 -20.20
CA VAL A 541 -13.73 -13.49 -20.11
C VAL A 541 -14.91 -13.66 -21.05
N ASN A 542 -15.82 -12.68 -21.08
CA ASN A 542 -16.98 -12.71 -21.98
C ASN A 542 -16.55 -12.73 -23.45
N ARG A 543 -15.48 -12.02 -23.81
CA ARG A 543 -14.93 -11.98 -25.17
C ARG A 543 -14.35 -13.34 -25.59
N ILE A 544 -13.60 -14.01 -24.70
CA ILE A 544 -13.12 -15.39 -24.98
C ILE A 544 -14.29 -16.35 -25.16
N LYS A 545 -15.32 -16.25 -24.30
CA LYS A 545 -16.48 -17.13 -24.32
C LYS A 545 -17.45 -16.86 -25.50
N ALA A 546 -17.42 -15.67 -26.06
CA ALA A 546 -18.28 -15.29 -27.17
C ALA A 546 -18.00 -16.09 -28.45
N GLY A 547 -16.79 -16.66 -28.59
CA GLY A 547 -16.43 -17.46 -29.76
C GLY A 547 -16.34 -16.68 -31.07
N VAL A 548 -16.46 -15.33 -31.05
CA VAL A 548 -16.46 -14.48 -32.26
C VAL A 548 -15.12 -13.71 -32.35
N CYS A 549 -14.45 -13.88 -33.48
CA CYS A 549 -13.21 -13.16 -33.77
C CYS A 549 -13.46 -11.65 -33.93
N GLU A 550 -12.68 -10.82 -33.24
CA GLU A 550 -12.85 -9.36 -33.31
C GLU A 550 -12.30 -8.71 -34.60
N ILE A 551 -11.61 -9.47 -35.45
CA ILE A 551 -11.10 -8.99 -36.76
C ILE A 551 -11.99 -9.47 -37.90
N CYS A 552 -12.09 -10.81 -38.18
CA CYS A 552 -12.91 -11.34 -39.26
C CYS A 552 -14.41 -11.39 -38.94
N GLY A 553 -14.79 -11.43 -37.65
CA GLY A 553 -16.19 -11.54 -37.23
C GLY A 553 -16.74 -12.95 -37.24
N GLU A 554 -15.96 -13.94 -37.64
CA GLU A 554 -16.38 -15.33 -37.73
C GLU A 554 -16.39 -16.03 -36.37
N HIS A 555 -17.20 -17.05 -36.23
CA HIS A 555 -17.20 -17.95 -35.09
C HIS A 555 -16.05 -18.95 -35.19
N ALA A 556 -15.37 -19.18 -34.10
CA ALA A 556 -14.32 -20.18 -33.98
C ALA A 556 -14.53 -21.02 -32.71
N ASP A 557 -14.07 -22.28 -32.74
CA ASP A 557 -14.17 -23.22 -31.62
C ASP A 557 -13.48 -22.66 -30.35
N TYR A 558 -12.42 -21.91 -30.55
CA TYR A 558 -11.76 -21.17 -29.46
C TYR A 558 -11.12 -19.90 -30.00
N LEU A 559 -10.90 -18.97 -29.10
CA LEU A 559 -10.23 -17.70 -29.39
C LEU A 559 -8.88 -17.61 -28.69
N CYS A 560 -7.91 -17.01 -29.38
CA CYS A 560 -6.61 -16.64 -28.85
C CYS A 560 -6.62 -15.15 -28.47
N MET A 561 -6.23 -14.84 -27.26
CA MET A 561 -6.16 -13.45 -26.80
C MET A 561 -4.80 -12.84 -27.13
N HIS A 562 -4.79 -11.91 -28.08
CA HIS A 562 -3.61 -11.10 -28.35
C HIS A 562 -3.49 -9.95 -27.36
N HIS A 563 -2.29 -9.73 -26.81
CA HIS A 563 -1.99 -8.67 -25.85
C HIS A 563 -0.80 -7.82 -26.27
N VAL A 564 -0.90 -6.52 -26.02
CA VAL A 564 0.23 -5.58 -26.13
C VAL A 564 0.59 -4.98 -24.77
N ARG A 565 1.86 -4.71 -24.58
CA ARG A 565 2.37 -4.12 -23.34
C ARG A 565 1.78 -2.73 -23.09
N THR A 566 1.72 -1.90 -24.11
CA THR A 566 1.17 -0.54 -24.03
C THR A 566 0.58 -0.10 -25.36
N LEU A 567 -0.55 0.62 -25.36
CA LEU A 567 -1.12 1.22 -26.56
C LEU A 567 -0.20 2.29 -27.19
N LYS A 568 0.71 2.88 -26.42
CA LYS A 568 1.66 3.89 -26.91
C LYS A 568 2.72 3.32 -27.86
N SER A 569 2.96 2.01 -27.81
CA SER A 569 3.89 1.35 -28.73
C SER A 569 3.29 1.09 -30.11
N LEU A 570 1.97 1.19 -30.23
CA LEU A 570 1.24 0.94 -31.48
C LEU A 570 1.30 2.19 -32.37
N LYS A 571 1.60 1.99 -33.65
CA LYS A 571 1.70 3.06 -34.67
C LYS A 571 0.52 3.08 -35.64
N GLY A 572 -0.40 2.12 -35.53
CA GLY A 572 -1.56 1.96 -36.42
C GLY A 572 -1.18 1.45 -37.82
N ARG A 573 -0.11 0.65 -37.93
CA ARG A 573 0.45 0.19 -39.21
C ARG A 573 -0.36 -0.93 -39.87
N ASP A 574 -1.08 -1.69 -39.07
CA ASP A 574 -1.90 -2.81 -39.51
C ASP A 574 -3.33 -2.74 -38.93
N ILE A 575 -4.21 -3.58 -39.44
CA ILE A 575 -5.62 -3.64 -39.04
C ILE A 575 -5.79 -3.97 -37.56
N PHE A 576 -4.88 -4.76 -36.97
CA PHE A 576 -4.92 -5.15 -35.56
C PHE A 576 -4.58 -3.96 -34.68
N GLU A 577 -3.48 -3.26 -34.96
CA GLU A 577 -3.09 -2.04 -34.24
C GLU A 577 -4.17 -0.95 -34.35
N GLN A 578 -4.71 -0.73 -35.57
CA GLN A 578 -5.78 0.23 -35.80
C GLN A 578 -7.02 -0.11 -34.98
N LYS A 579 -7.43 -1.38 -34.94
CA LYS A 579 -8.56 -1.85 -34.14
C LYS A 579 -8.33 -1.62 -32.66
N MET A 580 -7.11 -1.97 -32.15
CA MET A 580 -6.75 -1.77 -30.73
C MET A 580 -6.74 -0.28 -30.35
N LEU A 581 -6.20 0.59 -31.21
CA LEU A 581 -6.18 2.03 -31.00
C LEU A 581 -7.60 2.61 -31.05
N LYS A 582 -8.44 2.23 -32.02
CA LYS A 582 -9.85 2.64 -32.14
C LYS A 582 -10.65 2.26 -30.92
N MET A 583 -10.49 1.03 -30.44
CA MET A 583 -11.20 0.52 -29.25
C MET A 583 -10.54 0.93 -27.93
N ARG A 584 -9.35 1.52 -27.97
CA ARG A 584 -8.51 1.88 -26.79
C ARG A 584 -8.31 0.68 -25.85
N ARG A 585 -8.08 -0.49 -26.41
CA ARG A 585 -7.86 -1.74 -25.67
C ARG A 585 -6.48 -2.32 -25.96
N LYS A 586 -5.88 -2.93 -24.92
CA LYS A 586 -4.58 -3.61 -25.03
C LYS A 586 -4.69 -5.07 -25.48
N SER A 587 -5.89 -5.56 -25.77
CA SER A 587 -6.13 -6.95 -26.15
C SER A 587 -7.17 -7.06 -27.23
N LEU A 588 -7.00 -8.08 -28.10
CA LEU A 588 -7.97 -8.55 -29.09
C LEU A 588 -8.26 -10.02 -28.87
N ALA A 589 -9.50 -10.45 -29.14
CA ALA A 589 -9.91 -11.84 -29.20
C ALA A 589 -9.93 -12.27 -30.68
N LEU A 590 -9.07 -13.20 -31.06
CA LEU A 590 -8.82 -13.60 -32.45
C LEU A 590 -9.05 -15.09 -32.60
N CYS A 591 -9.56 -15.52 -33.78
CA CYS A 591 -9.50 -16.92 -34.18
C CYS A 591 -8.02 -17.33 -34.40
N PRO A 592 -7.71 -18.65 -34.45
CA PRO A 592 -6.33 -19.11 -34.69
C PRO A 592 -5.72 -18.50 -35.95
N ASP A 593 -6.41 -18.48 -37.06
CA ASP A 593 -5.92 -17.99 -38.35
C ASP A 593 -5.57 -16.47 -38.30
N CYS A 594 -6.46 -15.66 -37.72
CA CYS A 594 -6.18 -14.23 -37.53
C CYS A 594 -5.04 -13.99 -36.51
N PHE A 595 -4.84 -14.89 -35.57
CA PHE A 595 -3.75 -14.81 -34.62
C PHE A 595 -2.42 -15.16 -35.27
N GLU A 596 -2.34 -16.16 -36.11
CA GLU A 596 -1.18 -16.55 -36.90
C GLU A 596 -0.80 -15.45 -37.89
N LEU A 597 -1.75 -14.93 -38.66
CA LEU A 597 -1.55 -13.81 -39.58
C LEU A 597 -0.95 -12.59 -38.89
N LEU A 598 -1.34 -12.29 -37.64
CA LEU A 598 -0.77 -11.22 -36.85
C LEU A 598 0.72 -11.47 -36.56
N HIS A 599 1.13 -12.71 -36.30
CA HIS A 599 2.52 -13.05 -35.97
C HIS A 599 3.40 -13.09 -37.22
N GLU A 600 2.94 -13.63 -38.33
CA GLU A 600 3.62 -13.62 -39.62
C GLU A 600 3.90 -12.19 -40.12
N THR A 601 2.92 -11.29 -39.98
CA THR A 601 3.10 -9.88 -40.30
C THR A 601 4.08 -9.14 -39.37
N LYS A 602 4.40 -9.69 -38.21
CA LYS A 602 5.43 -9.16 -37.31
C LYS A 602 6.82 -9.72 -37.55
N GLU A 603 6.94 -10.98 -37.97
CA GLU A 603 8.23 -11.61 -38.29
C GLU A 603 8.78 -11.13 -39.65
N SER A 604 7.92 -10.76 -40.57
CA SER A 604 8.31 -10.13 -41.85
C SER A 604 8.74 -8.66 -41.74
N ARG A 605 8.85 -8.11 -40.57
CA ARG A 605 9.24 -6.72 -40.22
C ARG A 605 10.46 -6.62 -39.34
#